data_e7992ded66fd302ac4355df89ab37f39
#
_entry.id   e7992ded66fd302ac4355df89ab37f39
#
_cell.length_a   1.000
_cell.length_b   1.000
_cell.length_c   1.000
_cell.angle_alpha   90.00
_cell.angle_beta   90.00
_cell.angle_gamma   90.00
#
_symmetry.space_group_name_H-M   'P 1'
#
loop_
_entity.id
_entity.type
_entity.pdbx_description
1 polymer ?
#
loop_
_entity_poly.entity_id
_entity_poly.type
_entity_poly.pdbx_seq_one_letter_code
_entity_poly.pdbx_strand_id
1 'polypeptide(L)'
;MHPLRVSAIRYLNTAPLMWDFEHGSHGVELRKRFEIDYTIPSRCAQMLAEGSADIGIIPVAAYTTIPGLRILSDVAIASKNAVRSILLVSKRPLEQIRTVALDTSSRTSAALVQLLFAEHWKQRVEFTQADPRLESMLEHHDAALLIGDPALLVDRSGYLTWDLAEEWRSLTGKPFVFAFWAIRNGVCSDEELAVTAEIFGASRDEGIRNTALIAEEWSLKLPLPRGTISDYLVHNIHYRLDAENIAGMKLFFQLAAAHGVLPPAPELRFAPELEFRNSAPGKRI
;
A
#
# COMPACT_ATOMS: atom_id res chain seq x y z
N MET A 1 -20.14 -17.11 -14.31
CA MET A 1 -19.80 -16.12 -13.23
C MET A 1 -19.47 -14.80 -13.89
N HIS A 2 -19.88 -13.66 -13.31
CA HIS A 2 -19.37 -12.36 -13.75
C HIS A 2 -17.95 -12.18 -13.24
N PRO A 3 -17.08 -11.48 -13.99
CA PRO A 3 -15.75 -11.14 -13.51
C PRO A 3 -15.83 -10.36 -12.19
N LEU A 4 -14.87 -10.62 -11.28
CA LEU A 4 -14.71 -9.80 -10.06
C LEU A 4 -14.12 -8.44 -10.45
N ARG A 5 -14.73 -7.37 -9.96
CA ARG A 5 -14.29 -6.00 -10.22
C ARG A 5 -13.14 -5.65 -9.28
N VAL A 6 -11.99 -5.32 -9.85
CA VAL A 6 -10.73 -5.05 -9.13
C VAL A 6 -10.38 -3.58 -9.27
N SER A 7 -10.25 -2.88 -8.16
CA SER A 7 -9.73 -1.52 -8.11
C SER A 7 -8.25 -1.54 -7.74
N ALA A 8 -7.39 -1.14 -8.69
CA ALA A 8 -5.95 -1.11 -8.54
C ALA A 8 -5.39 0.32 -8.49
N ILE A 9 -4.20 0.49 -7.94
CA ILE A 9 -3.50 1.79 -7.88
C ILE A 9 -2.53 1.88 -9.05
N ARG A 10 -2.49 3.04 -9.72
CA ARG A 10 -1.56 3.29 -10.83
C ARG A 10 -0.32 4.08 -10.35
N TYR A 11 0.43 3.50 -9.42
CA TYR A 11 1.75 4.00 -8.99
C TYR A 11 2.83 2.97 -9.30
N LEU A 12 4.07 3.41 -9.41
CA LEU A 12 5.22 2.55 -9.67
C LEU A 12 5.32 1.39 -8.67
N ASN A 13 5.06 1.63 -7.38
CA ASN A 13 5.15 0.59 -6.34
C ASN A 13 4.12 -0.54 -6.49
N THR A 14 3.05 -0.35 -7.24
CA THR A 14 2.06 -1.39 -7.52
C THR A 14 2.31 -2.14 -8.82
N ALA A 15 3.19 -1.65 -9.68
CA ALA A 15 3.45 -2.26 -10.98
C ALA A 15 3.83 -3.76 -10.91
N PRO A 16 4.66 -4.23 -9.96
CA PRO A 16 4.93 -5.66 -9.81
C PRO A 16 3.68 -6.49 -9.47
N LEU A 17 2.72 -5.93 -8.73
CA LEU A 17 1.50 -6.66 -8.38
C LEU A 17 0.54 -6.81 -9.56
N MET A 18 0.67 -5.94 -10.57
CA MET A 18 -0.20 -5.89 -11.74
C MET A 18 0.43 -6.50 -13.00
N TRP A 19 1.73 -6.83 -12.96
CA TRP A 19 2.49 -7.26 -14.13
C TRP A 19 1.86 -8.43 -14.87
N ASP A 20 1.46 -9.49 -14.16
CA ASP A 20 0.89 -10.68 -14.79
C ASP A 20 -0.49 -10.40 -15.41
N PHE A 21 -1.27 -9.50 -14.83
CA PHE A 21 -2.55 -9.06 -15.39
C PHE A 21 -2.37 -8.27 -16.71
N GLU A 22 -1.30 -7.51 -16.84
CA GLU A 22 -1.06 -6.62 -17.97
C GLU A 22 -0.22 -7.28 -19.07
N HIS A 23 0.85 -7.96 -18.70
CA HIS A 23 1.93 -8.43 -19.58
C HIS A 23 2.23 -9.94 -19.46
N GLY A 24 1.78 -10.59 -18.39
CA GLY A 24 2.11 -11.99 -18.14
C GLY A 24 1.43 -12.97 -19.08
N SER A 25 1.96 -14.17 -19.12
CA SER A 25 1.42 -15.29 -19.93
C SER A 25 -0.02 -15.67 -19.55
N HIS A 26 -0.41 -15.41 -18.31
CA HIS A 26 -1.76 -15.68 -17.80
C HIS A 26 -2.75 -14.52 -18.02
N GLY A 27 -2.31 -13.38 -18.52
CA GLY A 27 -3.12 -12.16 -18.60
C GLY A 27 -4.47 -12.32 -19.33
N VAL A 28 -4.54 -13.19 -20.36
CA VAL A 28 -5.81 -13.48 -21.05
C VAL A 28 -6.82 -14.18 -20.13
N GLU A 29 -6.37 -15.19 -19.36
CA GLU A 29 -7.23 -15.91 -18.41
C GLU A 29 -7.58 -15.05 -17.21
N LEU A 30 -6.65 -14.23 -16.72
CA LEU A 30 -6.90 -13.30 -15.63
C LEU A 30 -7.96 -12.26 -16.00
N ARG A 31 -7.94 -11.72 -17.22
CA ARG A 31 -8.97 -10.77 -17.71
C ARG A 31 -10.37 -11.38 -17.88
N LYS A 32 -10.49 -12.70 -17.97
CA LYS A 32 -11.80 -13.37 -17.92
C LYS A 32 -12.38 -13.44 -16.52
N ARG A 33 -11.51 -13.47 -15.50
CA ARG A 33 -11.90 -13.59 -14.08
C ARG A 33 -12.00 -12.24 -13.38
N PHE A 34 -11.23 -11.24 -13.84
CA PHE A 34 -11.08 -9.95 -13.18
C PHE A 34 -11.26 -8.80 -14.17
N GLU A 35 -12.11 -7.86 -13.82
CA GLU A 35 -12.25 -6.57 -14.50
C GLU A 35 -11.49 -5.52 -13.69
N ILE A 36 -10.42 -4.97 -14.26
CA ILE A 36 -9.49 -4.08 -13.54
C ILE A 36 -9.75 -2.63 -13.90
N ASP A 37 -9.96 -1.81 -12.87
CA ASP A 37 -9.99 -0.35 -12.96
C ASP A 37 -8.84 0.26 -12.15
N TYR A 38 -8.19 1.28 -12.71
CA TYR A 38 -7.04 1.94 -12.11
C TYR A 38 -7.41 3.32 -11.57
N THR A 39 -7.04 3.57 -10.31
CA THR A 39 -7.34 4.83 -9.62
C THR A 39 -6.29 5.17 -8.55
N ILE A 40 -6.58 6.11 -7.66
CA ILE A 40 -5.74 6.48 -6.52
C ILE A 40 -6.11 5.70 -5.25
N PRO A 41 -5.22 5.58 -4.25
CA PRO A 41 -5.45 4.76 -3.05
C PRO A 41 -6.75 5.07 -2.30
N SER A 42 -7.07 6.35 -2.09
CA SER A 42 -8.30 6.75 -1.40
C SER A 42 -9.57 6.35 -2.16
N ARG A 43 -9.54 6.40 -3.50
CA ARG A 43 -10.66 5.99 -4.35
C ARG A 43 -10.85 4.49 -4.38
N CYS A 44 -9.77 3.68 -4.39
CA CYS A 44 -9.85 2.22 -4.23
C CYS A 44 -10.64 1.84 -2.96
N ALA A 45 -10.30 2.44 -1.83
CA ALA A 45 -11.00 2.21 -0.57
C ALA A 45 -12.49 2.63 -0.64
N GLN A 46 -12.78 3.76 -1.28
CA GLN A 46 -14.14 4.23 -1.47
C GLN A 46 -14.96 3.27 -2.34
N MET A 47 -14.42 2.78 -3.46
CA MET A 47 -15.09 1.83 -4.35
C MET A 47 -15.41 0.51 -3.64
N LEU A 48 -14.53 0.01 -2.75
CA LEU A 48 -14.83 -1.13 -1.90
C LEU A 48 -15.98 -0.83 -0.92
N ALA A 49 -15.95 0.33 -0.26
CA ALA A 49 -16.99 0.73 0.69
C ALA A 49 -18.36 0.87 0.03
N GLU A 50 -18.41 1.43 -1.18
CA GLU A 50 -19.64 1.62 -1.97
C GLU A 50 -20.13 0.33 -2.67
N GLY A 51 -19.29 -0.71 -2.74
CA GLY A 51 -19.60 -1.94 -3.46
C GLY A 51 -19.49 -1.84 -4.98
N SER A 52 -18.89 -0.80 -5.52
CA SER A 52 -18.57 -0.65 -6.93
C SER A 52 -17.34 -1.45 -7.37
N ALA A 53 -16.47 -1.83 -6.43
CA ALA A 53 -15.43 -2.84 -6.60
C ALA A 53 -15.62 -3.99 -5.61
N ASP A 54 -15.18 -5.19 -5.98
CA ASP A 54 -15.23 -6.41 -5.17
C ASP A 54 -13.90 -6.65 -4.48
N ILE A 55 -12.79 -6.36 -5.17
CA ILE A 55 -11.40 -6.43 -4.68
C ILE A 55 -10.76 -5.05 -4.87
N GLY A 56 -9.90 -4.65 -3.93
CA GLY A 56 -9.15 -3.41 -4.07
C GLY A 56 -7.83 -3.46 -3.31
N ILE A 57 -6.80 -2.81 -3.86
CA ILE A 57 -5.61 -2.50 -3.07
C ILE A 57 -5.89 -1.23 -2.27
N ILE A 58 -6.09 -1.39 -0.97
CA ILE A 58 -6.54 -0.29 -0.11
C ILE A 58 -5.46 0.16 0.87
N PRO A 59 -5.43 1.46 1.23
CA PRO A 59 -4.64 1.92 2.37
C PRO A 59 -5.00 1.14 3.64
N VAL A 60 -4.00 0.73 4.40
CA VAL A 60 -4.20 -0.04 5.65
C VAL A 60 -5.18 0.66 6.59
N ALA A 61 -5.10 1.97 6.74
CA ALA A 61 -6.02 2.74 7.57
C ALA A 61 -7.51 2.59 7.17
N ALA A 62 -7.80 2.32 5.89
CA ALA A 62 -9.18 2.15 5.44
C ALA A 62 -9.85 0.89 5.99
N TYR A 63 -9.06 -0.11 6.39
CA TYR A 63 -9.59 -1.34 6.99
C TYR A 63 -10.35 -1.08 8.30
N THR A 64 -10.01 -0.02 9.02
CA THR A 64 -10.69 0.35 10.27
C THR A 64 -12.10 0.92 10.06
N THR A 65 -12.44 1.32 8.84
CA THR A 65 -13.70 2.03 8.54
C THR A 65 -14.60 1.30 7.54
N ILE A 66 -14.10 0.26 6.86
CA ILE A 66 -14.87 -0.51 5.87
C ILE A 66 -15.21 -1.87 6.48
N PRO A 67 -16.47 -2.13 6.82
CA PRO A 67 -16.86 -3.41 7.41
C PRO A 67 -16.85 -4.56 6.38
N GLY A 68 -16.70 -5.79 6.88
CA GLY A 68 -16.88 -6.98 6.06
C GLY A 68 -15.79 -7.21 5.00
N LEU A 69 -14.57 -6.76 5.25
CA LEU A 69 -13.42 -7.04 4.39
C LEU A 69 -12.66 -8.28 4.88
N ARG A 70 -12.09 -9.01 3.90
CA ARG A 70 -11.07 -10.04 4.12
C ARG A 70 -9.79 -9.62 3.38
N ILE A 71 -8.65 -9.86 3.99
CA ILE A 71 -7.32 -9.52 3.45
C ILE A 71 -6.87 -10.68 2.58
N LEU A 72 -6.48 -10.43 1.32
CA LEU A 72 -5.81 -11.43 0.50
C LEU A 72 -4.43 -11.69 1.09
N SER A 73 -4.17 -12.97 1.40
CA SER A 73 -2.97 -13.38 2.13
C SER A 73 -1.69 -13.10 1.34
N ASP A 74 -0.60 -12.85 2.08
CA ASP A 74 0.78 -12.74 1.58
C ASP A 74 1.05 -11.68 0.49
N VAL A 75 0.19 -10.69 0.29
CA VAL A 75 0.44 -9.60 -0.69
C VAL A 75 0.20 -8.23 -0.07
N ALA A 76 1.21 -7.37 -0.10
CA ALA A 76 1.14 -6.01 0.43
C ALA A 76 2.06 -5.03 -0.30
N ILE A 77 1.87 -3.76 -0.04
CA ILE A 77 2.85 -2.70 -0.24
C ILE A 77 3.36 -2.31 1.15
N ALA A 78 4.56 -2.73 1.47
CA ALA A 78 5.20 -2.50 2.76
C ALA A 78 6.65 -2.02 2.57
N SER A 79 7.29 -1.62 3.66
CA SER A 79 8.74 -1.40 3.69
C SER A 79 9.33 -1.86 5.02
N LYS A 80 10.51 -2.49 4.94
CA LYS A 80 11.28 -2.91 6.11
C LYS A 80 12.28 -1.84 6.56
N ASN A 81 12.57 -0.87 5.70
CA ASN A 81 13.49 0.26 5.95
C ASN A 81 12.91 1.52 5.28
N ALA A 82 13.72 2.30 4.55
CA ALA A 82 13.25 3.43 3.77
C ALA A 82 12.28 2.99 2.66
N VAL A 83 11.14 3.66 2.55
CA VAL A 83 10.18 3.45 1.45
C VAL A 83 10.45 4.37 0.26
N ARG A 84 11.11 5.49 0.46
CA ARG A 84 11.47 6.56 -0.48
C ARG A 84 10.30 7.29 -1.14
N SER A 85 9.14 6.69 -1.20
CA SER A 85 7.93 7.22 -1.85
C SER A 85 6.86 7.70 -0.88
N ILE A 86 7.20 7.90 0.40
CA ILE A 86 6.27 8.45 1.40
C ILE A 86 7.10 9.35 2.31
N LEU A 87 7.02 10.66 2.03
CA LEU A 87 7.92 11.65 2.59
C LEU A 87 7.16 12.77 3.27
N LEU A 88 7.61 13.15 4.45
CA LEU A 88 7.40 14.49 4.98
C LEU A 88 8.51 15.39 4.43
N VAL A 89 8.14 16.47 3.77
CA VAL A 89 9.06 17.42 3.09
C VAL A 89 8.89 18.80 3.72
N SER A 90 9.98 19.48 4.07
CA SER A 90 9.93 20.83 4.66
C SER A 90 11.13 21.69 4.24
N LYS A 91 10.96 22.99 4.27
CA LYS A 91 12.05 23.98 4.19
C LYS A 91 12.61 24.34 5.57
N ARG A 92 11.98 23.86 6.64
CA ARG A 92 12.32 24.16 8.04
C ARG A 92 12.76 22.91 8.79
N PRO A 93 13.62 23.06 9.81
CA PRO A 93 13.90 21.98 10.75
C PRO A 93 12.63 21.44 11.41
N LEU A 94 12.64 20.18 11.79
CA LEU A 94 11.49 19.47 12.36
C LEU A 94 10.85 20.24 13.53
N GLU A 95 11.68 20.78 14.42
CA GLU A 95 11.28 21.48 15.64
C GLU A 95 10.54 22.81 15.35
N GLN A 96 10.65 23.31 14.13
CA GLN A 96 10.01 24.55 13.68
C GLN A 96 8.71 24.31 12.89
N ILE A 97 8.36 23.07 12.59
CA ILE A 97 7.11 22.73 11.88
C ILE A 97 5.94 22.97 12.83
N ARG A 98 4.93 23.74 12.35
CA ARG A 98 3.68 23.99 13.06
C ARG A 98 2.47 23.60 12.24
N THR A 99 2.58 23.59 10.91
CA THR A 99 1.51 23.26 9.98
C THR A 99 2.00 22.24 8.95
N VAL A 100 1.15 21.24 8.67
CA VAL A 100 1.47 20.15 7.74
C VAL A 100 0.32 19.97 6.74
N ALA A 101 0.62 20.10 5.46
CA ALA A 101 -0.29 19.74 4.39
C ALA A 101 -0.27 18.21 4.18
N LEU A 102 -1.43 17.57 4.21
CA LEU A 102 -1.60 16.14 4.01
C LEU A 102 -2.12 15.85 2.60
N ASP A 103 -1.44 14.98 1.88
CA ASP A 103 -1.87 14.46 0.59
C ASP A 103 -3.23 13.76 0.68
N THR A 104 -4.23 14.28 -0.03
CA THR A 104 -5.62 13.78 -0.04
C THR A 104 -5.76 12.36 -0.57
N SER A 105 -4.78 11.87 -1.30
CA SER A 105 -4.79 10.51 -1.85
C SER A 105 -4.44 9.43 -0.82
N SER A 106 -3.85 9.81 0.35
CA SER A 106 -3.32 8.86 1.33
C SER A 106 -3.97 8.93 2.70
N ARG A 107 -4.75 7.92 3.05
CA ARG A 107 -5.30 7.77 4.41
C ARG A 107 -4.27 7.21 5.40
N THR A 108 -3.51 6.19 4.99
CA THR A 108 -2.53 5.53 5.87
C THR A 108 -1.37 6.45 6.22
N SER A 109 -0.78 7.12 5.22
CA SER A 109 0.38 7.99 5.45
C SER A 109 -0.02 9.25 6.23
N ALA A 110 -1.24 9.76 6.01
CA ALA A 110 -1.80 10.85 6.83
C ALA A 110 -1.95 10.44 8.29
N ALA A 111 -2.44 9.23 8.58
CA ALA A 111 -2.52 8.71 9.94
C ALA A 111 -1.13 8.45 10.53
N LEU A 112 -0.19 7.91 9.74
CA LEU A 112 1.17 7.65 10.21
C LEU A 112 1.90 8.93 10.59
N VAL A 113 1.86 9.98 9.78
CA VAL A 113 2.56 11.23 10.10
C VAL A 113 1.97 11.90 11.35
N GLN A 114 0.66 11.86 11.54
CA GLN A 114 0.01 12.35 12.76
C GLN A 114 0.51 11.58 14.00
N LEU A 115 0.58 10.25 13.89
CA LEU A 115 1.10 9.40 14.95
C LEU A 115 2.57 9.69 15.24
N LEU A 116 3.41 9.88 14.21
CA LEU A 116 4.83 10.22 14.37
C LEU A 116 5.01 11.57 15.07
N PHE A 117 4.23 12.57 14.74
CA PHE A 117 4.26 13.85 15.46
C PHE A 117 3.86 13.69 16.93
N ALA A 118 2.85 12.88 17.21
CA ALA A 118 2.38 12.64 18.58
C ALA A 118 3.35 11.78 19.42
N GLU A 119 3.83 10.65 18.86
CA GLU A 119 4.55 9.63 19.62
C GLU A 119 6.08 9.72 19.48
N HIS A 120 6.58 10.00 18.28
CA HIS A 120 8.00 9.98 18.00
C HIS A 120 8.66 11.35 18.21
N TRP A 121 8.14 12.35 17.52
CA TRP A 121 8.69 13.71 17.57
C TRP A 121 8.15 14.56 18.71
N LYS A 122 7.07 14.12 19.38
CA LYS A 122 6.46 14.78 20.55
C LYS A 122 6.12 16.27 20.32
N GLN A 123 5.60 16.55 19.12
CA GLN A 123 5.23 17.91 18.71
C GLN A 123 3.74 18.02 18.39
N ARG A 124 3.19 19.20 18.67
CA ARG A 124 1.82 19.57 18.26
C ARG A 124 1.89 20.40 16.99
N VAL A 125 1.21 19.91 15.95
CA VAL A 125 1.11 20.56 14.65
C VAL A 125 -0.34 20.55 14.17
N GLU A 126 -0.69 21.50 13.31
CA GLU A 126 -1.98 21.54 12.63
C GLU A 126 -1.88 20.80 11.30
N PHE A 127 -2.88 19.99 11.00
CA PHE A 127 -2.94 19.20 9.77
C PHE A 127 -4.08 19.67 8.88
N THR A 128 -3.79 19.90 7.60
CA THR A 128 -4.77 20.32 6.59
C THR A 128 -4.66 19.43 5.36
N GLN A 129 -5.79 18.99 4.82
CA GLN A 129 -5.81 18.25 3.55
C GLN A 129 -5.49 19.17 2.38
N ALA A 130 -4.65 18.71 1.46
CA ALA A 130 -4.25 19.46 0.27
C ALA A 130 -4.03 18.55 -0.94
N ASP A 131 -4.17 19.11 -2.14
CA ASP A 131 -3.79 18.41 -3.36
C ASP A 131 -2.26 18.19 -3.40
N PRO A 132 -1.77 17.04 -3.89
CA PRO A 132 -0.37 16.64 -3.81
C PRO A 132 0.54 17.42 -4.78
N ARG A 133 0.64 18.72 -4.62
CA ARG A 133 1.53 19.63 -5.35
C ARG A 133 2.44 20.33 -4.35
N LEU A 134 3.70 19.87 -4.27
CA LEU A 134 4.66 20.25 -3.24
C LEU A 134 4.78 21.78 -3.07
N GLU A 135 4.95 22.49 -4.18
CA GLU A 135 5.13 23.96 -4.16
C GLU A 135 3.94 24.65 -3.52
N SER A 136 2.72 24.32 -3.97
CA SER A 136 1.48 24.87 -3.45
C SER A 136 1.24 24.50 -1.99
N MET A 137 1.60 23.28 -1.59
CA MET A 137 1.50 22.84 -0.19
C MET A 137 2.44 23.65 0.70
N LEU A 138 3.69 23.88 0.26
CA LEU A 138 4.71 24.63 1.01
C LEU A 138 4.61 26.16 0.90
N GLU A 139 3.71 26.69 0.08
CA GLU A 139 3.34 28.12 0.10
C GLU A 139 2.54 28.48 1.35
N HIS A 140 1.74 27.53 1.86
CA HIS A 140 0.78 27.78 2.94
C HIS A 140 1.07 26.97 4.21
N HIS A 141 1.99 25.99 4.16
CA HIS A 141 2.32 25.13 5.29
C HIS A 141 3.83 24.98 5.46
N ASP A 142 4.26 24.70 6.69
CA ASP A 142 5.68 24.50 7.00
C ASP A 142 6.22 23.20 6.42
N ALA A 143 5.37 22.17 6.31
CA ALA A 143 5.72 20.88 5.74
C ALA A 143 4.58 20.29 4.89
N ALA A 144 4.94 19.36 4.01
CA ALA A 144 4.02 18.66 3.12
C ALA A 144 4.27 17.16 3.19
N LEU A 145 3.20 16.38 3.36
CA LEU A 145 3.23 14.92 3.15
C LEU A 145 2.94 14.62 1.70
N LEU A 146 3.84 13.90 1.04
CA LEU A 146 3.65 13.38 -0.31
C LEU A 146 3.78 11.87 -0.34
N ILE A 147 3.03 11.21 -1.25
CA ILE A 147 3.10 9.77 -1.46
C ILE A 147 3.30 9.40 -2.93
N GLY A 148 3.71 8.14 -3.15
CA GLY A 148 3.80 7.51 -4.47
C GLY A 148 4.80 8.20 -5.40
N ASP A 149 4.46 8.23 -6.68
CA ASP A 149 5.34 8.78 -7.71
C ASP A 149 5.70 10.25 -7.48
N PRO A 150 4.78 11.15 -7.05
CA PRO A 150 5.14 12.52 -6.67
C PRO A 150 6.24 12.61 -5.62
N ALA A 151 6.21 11.74 -4.60
CA ALA A 151 7.24 11.74 -3.56
C ALA A 151 8.60 11.25 -4.07
N LEU A 152 8.62 10.30 -5.01
CA LEU A 152 9.86 9.84 -5.66
C LEU A 152 10.56 10.92 -6.49
N LEU A 153 9.79 11.87 -7.01
CA LEU A 153 10.27 12.94 -7.88
C LEU A 153 10.72 14.20 -7.12
N VAL A 154 10.61 14.22 -5.80
CA VAL A 154 11.06 15.37 -4.99
C VAL A 154 12.56 15.55 -5.13
N ASP A 155 12.98 16.73 -5.56
CA ASP A 155 14.39 17.14 -5.47
C ASP A 155 14.75 17.41 -4.01
N ARG A 156 15.44 16.46 -3.38
CA ARG A 156 15.80 16.53 -1.97
C ARG A 156 16.91 17.53 -1.67
N SER A 157 17.58 18.07 -2.67
CA SER A 157 18.68 19.03 -2.47
C SER A 157 18.22 20.37 -1.87
N GLY A 158 16.96 20.74 -2.12
CA GLY A 158 16.34 21.98 -1.62
C GLY A 158 15.48 21.83 -0.37
N TYR A 159 15.35 20.63 0.19
CA TYR A 159 14.42 20.34 1.28
C TYR A 159 15.02 19.42 2.35
N LEU A 160 14.50 19.58 3.56
CA LEU A 160 14.63 18.55 4.61
C LEU A 160 13.54 17.51 4.39
N THR A 161 13.89 16.24 4.45
CA THR A 161 12.95 15.15 4.18
C THR A 161 13.06 14.06 5.24
N TRP A 162 11.92 13.54 5.68
CA TRP A 162 11.80 12.39 6.57
C TRP A 162 11.02 11.30 5.85
N ASP A 163 11.62 10.12 5.74
CA ASP A 163 10.97 8.92 5.20
C ASP A 163 10.12 8.29 6.29
N LEU A 164 8.80 8.21 6.08
CA LEU A 164 7.91 7.78 7.16
C LEU A 164 8.08 6.31 7.55
N ALA A 165 8.61 5.45 6.67
CA ALA A 165 8.91 4.07 7.03
C ALA A 165 10.16 3.99 7.93
N GLU A 166 11.19 4.80 7.66
CA GLU A 166 12.37 4.89 8.51
C GLU A 166 12.02 5.46 9.90
N GLU A 167 11.20 6.51 9.95
CA GLU A 167 10.74 7.10 11.22
C GLU A 167 9.90 6.12 12.03
N TRP A 168 9.00 5.37 11.38
CA TRP A 168 8.25 4.31 12.03
C TRP A 168 9.16 3.21 12.57
N ARG A 169 10.14 2.78 11.78
CA ARG A 169 11.11 1.78 12.22
C ARG A 169 11.95 2.27 13.39
N SER A 170 12.37 3.52 13.36
CA SER A 170 13.10 4.16 14.47
C SER A 170 12.29 4.15 15.76
N LEU A 171 10.99 4.46 15.67
CA LEU A 171 10.08 4.47 16.83
C LEU A 171 9.80 3.06 17.37
N THR A 172 9.61 2.07 16.49
CA THR A 172 8.97 0.79 16.88
C THR A 172 9.85 -0.44 16.66
N GLY A 173 10.91 -0.34 15.86
CA GLY A 173 11.70 -1.48 15.40
C GLY A 173 10.97 -2.39 14.40
N LYS A 174 9.75 -2.04 13.94
CA LYS A 174 8.91 -2.86 13.06
C LYS A 174 8.86 -2.32 11.63
N PRO A 175 8.62 -3.18 10.60
CA PRO A 175 8.28 -2.72 9.27
C PRO A 175 6.92 -2.02 9.25
N PHE A 176 6.67 -1.26 8.17
CA PHE A 176 5.39 -0.58 7.96
C PHE A 176 4.67 -1.11 6.72
N VAL A 177 3.36 -1.39 6.87
CA VAL A 177 2.47 -1.78 5.77
C VAL A 177 1.62 -0.58 5.37
N PHE A 178 1.71 -0.17 4.11
CA PHE A 178 0.98 0.98 3.57
C PHE A 178 -0.35 0.60 2.95
N ALA A 179 -0.37 -0.53 2.22
CA ALA A 179 -1.56 -1.04 1.55
C ALA A 179 -1.50 -2.56 1.44
N PHE A 180 -2.66 -3.18 1.30
CA PHE A 180 -2.82 -4.59 1.00
C PHE A 180 -4.05 -4.81 0.11
N TRP A 181 -4.13 -5.98 -0.52
CA TRP A 181 -5.33 -6.38 -1.22
C TRP A 181 -6.41 -6.82 -0.24
N ALA A 182 -7.58 -6.24 -0.39
CA ALA A 182 -8.77 -6.63 0.36
C ALA A 182 -9.91 -7.00 -0.59
N ILE A 183 -10.76 -7.93 -0.16
CA ILE A 183 -11.96 -8.39 -0.87
C ILE A 183 -13.18 -8.22 0.06
N ARG A 184 -14.30 -7.85 -0.51
CA ARG A 184 -15.58 -7.77 0.21
C ARG A 184 -16.09 -9.16 0.55
N ASN A 185 -16.57 -9.32 1.77
CA ASN A 185 -17.17 -10.59 2.19
C ASN A 185 -18.43 -10.92 1.36
N GLY A 186 -18.59 -12.19 1.01
CA GLY A 186 -19.78 -12.69 0.30
C GLY A 186 -19.84 -12.45 -1.21
N VAL A 187 -18.75 -11.91 -1.82
CA VAL A 187 -18.70 -11.75 -3.29
C VAL A 187 -18.33 -13.04 -4.03
N CYS A 188 -17.74 -13.99 -3.33
CA CYS A 188 -17.41 -15.32 -3.84
C CYS A 188 -17.39 -16.34 -2.68
N SER A 189 -17.32 -17.63 -2.99
CA SER A 189 -17.15 -18.71 -2.00
C SER A 189 -15.78 -18.68 -1.34
N ASP A 190 -15.60 -19.36 -0.21
CA ASP A 190 -14.30 -19.46 0.47
C ASP A 190 -13.25 -20.19 -0.39
N GLU A 191 -13.67 -21.17 -1.20
CA GLU A 191 -12.78 -21.87 -2.15
C GLU A 191 -12.31 -20.93 -3.27
N GLU A 192 -13.22 -20.15 -3.85
CA GLU A 192 -12.87 -19.14 -4.86
C GLU A 192 -12.00 -18.03 -4.28
N LEU A 193 -12.22 -17.66 -3.03
CA LEU A 193 -11.42 -16.68 -2.33
C LEU A 193 -9.97 -17.18 -2.11
N ALA A 194 -9.79 -18.44 -1.71
CA ALA A 194 -8.48 -19.05 -1.57
C ALA A 194 -7.73 -19.08 -2.92
N VAL A 195 -8.40 -19.52 -4.00
CA VAL A 195 -7.84 -19.46 -5.37
C VAL A 195 -7.50 -18.03 -5.79
N THR A 196 -8.33 -17.06 -5.44
CA THR A 196 -8.07 -15.65 -5.73
C THR A 196 -6.81 -15.15 -5.01
N ALA A 197 -6.65 -15.48 -3.73
CA ALA A 197 -5.45 -15.12 -2.98
C ALA A 197 -4.17 -15.71 -3.59
N GLU A 198 -4.20 -16.96 -4.04
CA GLU A 198 -3.07 -17.58 -4.75
C GLU A 198 -2.75 -16.88 -6.07
N ILE A 199 -3.77 -16.52 -6.86
CA ILE A 199 -3.57 -15.79 -8.13
C ILE A 199 -2.86 -14.46 -7.87
N PHE A 200 -3.30 -13.69 -6.88
CA PHE A 200 -2.66 -12.41 -6.55
C PHE A 200 -1.23 -12.60 -6.01
N GLY A 201 -0.98 -13.66 -5.24
CA GLY A 201 0.35 -14.05 -4.82
C GLY A 201 1.27 -14.43 -5.98
N ALA A 202 0.77 -15.22 -6.92
CA ALA A 202 1.50 -15.62 -8.13
C ALA A 202 1.81 -14.41 -9.03
N SER A 203 0.85 -13.49 -9.20
CA SER A 203 1.04 -12.24 -9.95
C SER A 203 2.14 -11.37 -9.33
N ARG A 204 2.15 -11.22 -8.00
CA ARG A 204 3.25 -10.55 -7.30
C ARG A 204 4.61 -11.21 -7.60
N ASP A 205 4.72 -12.52 -7.50
CA ASP A 205 5.99 -13.23 -7.71
C ASP A 205 6.46 -13.13 -9.17
N GLU A 206 5.52 -13.13 -10.12
CA GLU A 206 5.83 -12.89 -11.54
C GLU A 206 6.33 -11.46 -11.75
N GLY A 207 5.66 -10.46 -11.18
CA GLY A 207 6.10 -9.06 -11.28
C GLY A 207 7.47 -8.80 -10.66
N ILE A 208 7.77 -9.43 -9.52
CA ILE A 208 9.11 -9.33 -8.89
C ILE A 208 10.19 -9.92 -9.82
N ARG A 209 9.93 -11.05 -10.47
CA ARG A 209 10.86 -11.65 -11.47
C ARG A 209 11.08 -10.75 -12.67
N ASN A 210 10.10 -9.92 -13.02
CA ASN A 210 10.12 -9.03 -14.19
C ASN A 210 10.46 -7.57 -13.84
N THR A 211 11.03 -7.30 -12.66
CA THR A 211 11.36 -5.93 -12.21
C THR A 211 12.19 -5.14 -13.23
N ALA A 212 13.11 -5.80 -13.95
CA ALA A 212 13.93 -5.14 -14.98
C ALA A 212 13.08 -4.61 -16.16
N LEU A 213 12.07 -5.37 -16.60
CA LEU A 213 11.14 -4.95 -17.66
C LEU A 213 10.21 -3.85 -17.17
N ILE A 214 9.73 -3.96 -15.93
CA ILE A 214 8.94 -2.91 -15.28
C ILE A 214 9.76 -1.61 -15.22
N ALA A 215 11.02 -1.68 -14.81
CA ALA A 215 11.89 -0.51 -14.73
C ALA A 215 12.15 0.12 -16.11
N GLU A 216 12.25 -0.67 -17.16
CA GLU A 216 12.35 -0.19 -18.55
C GLU A 216 11.08 0.57 -18.97
N GLU A 217 9.92 -0.03 -18.80
CA GLU A 217 8.63 0.59 -19.14
C GLU A 217 8.40 1.89 -18.37
N TRP A 218 8.63 1.86 -17.05
CA TRP A 218 8.37 3.01 -16.20
C TRP A 218 9.38 4.14 -16.36
N SER A 219 10.60 3.87 -16.83
CA SER A 219 11.55 4.93 -17.19
C SER A 219 11.10 5.79 -18.37
N LEU A 220 10.13 5.32 -19.16
CA LEU A 220 9.47 6.10 -20.21
C LEU A 220 8.31 6.95 -19.67
N LYS A 221 7.77 6.62 -18.48
CA LYS A 221 6.62 7.29 -17.86
C LYS A 221 7.05 8.29 -16.78
N LEU A 222 8.12 8.00 -16.07
CA LEU A 222 8.66 8.84 -14.99
C LEU A 222 10.06 9.36 -15.37
N PRO A 223 10.40 10.61 -15.04
CA PRO A 223 11.72 11.19 -15.28
C PRO A 223 12.76 10.64 -14.28
N LEU A 224 12.86 9.31 -14.17
CA LEU A 224 13.78 8.60 -13.29
C LEU A 224 14.63 7.62 -14.10
N PRO A 225 15.95 7.52 -13.80
CA PRO A 225 16.80 6.50 -14.41
C PRO A 225 16.28 5.09 -14.13
N ARG A 226 16.38 4.20 -15.13
CA ARG A 226 15.98 2.78 -15.02
C ARG A 226 16.57 2.08 -13.79
N GLY A 227 17.87 2.33 -13.49
CA GLY A 227 18.53 1.78 -12.30
C GLY A 227 17.87 2.25 -11.00
N THR A 228 17.52 3.53 -10.89
CA THR A 228 16.82 4.09 -9.73
C THR A 228 15.44 3.44 -9.52
N ILE A 229 14.70 3.20 -10.61
CA ILE A 229 13.40 2.53 -10.56
C ILE A 229 13.57 1.07 -10.10
N SER A 230 14.54 0.34 -10.67
CA SER A 230 14.83 -1.04 -10.27
C SER A 230 15.23 -1.12 -8.80
N ASP A 231 16.14 -0.26 -8.34
CA ASP A 231 16.57 -0.22 -6.94
C ASP A 231 15.41 0.08 -5.99
N TYR A 232 14.52 0.99 -6.37
CA TYR A 232 13.33 1.31 -5.61
C TYR A 232 12.42 0.09 -5.44
N LEU A 233 12.09 -0.60 -6.52
CA LEU A 233 11.18 -1.75 -6.50
C LEU A 233 11.78 -2.95 -5.74
N VAL A 234 13.10 -3.15 -5.80
CA VAL A 234 13.78 -4.31 -5.18
C VAL A 234 14.13 -4.06 -3.72
N HIS A 235 14.57 -2.84 -3.37
CA HIS A 235 15.18 -2.59 -2.06
C HIS A 235 14.30 -1.76 -1.12
N ASN A 236 13.36 -0.98 -1.64
CA ASN A 236 12.52 -0.10 -0.84
C ASN A 236 11.12 -0.65 -0.61
N ILE A 237 10.58 -1.43 -1.54
CA ILE A 237 9.25 -2.02 -1.39
C ILE A 237 9.35 -3.49 -1.02
N HIS A 238 8.60 -3.87 0.01
CA HIS A 238 8.41 -5.25 0.42
C HIS A 238 6.99 -5.69 0.06
N TYR A 239 6.88 -6.72 -0.80
CA TYR A 239 5.60 -7.11 -1.40
C TYR A 239 4.88 -8.24 -0.67
N ARG A 240 5.46 -8.75 0.43
CA ARG A 240 4.85 -9.83 1.22
C ARG A 240 4.23 -9.29 2.50
N LEU A 241 3.06 -9.83 2.83
CA LEU A 241 2.40 -9.59 4.13
C LEU A 241 2.80 -10.71 5.11
N ASP A 242 4.08 -10.76 5.45
CA ASP A 242 4.65 -11.74 6.36
C ASP A 242 4.29 -11.45 7.84
N ALA A 243 4.67 -12.36 8.75
CA ALA A 243 4.36 -12.24 10.16
C ALA A 243 4.91 -10.97 10.81
N GLU A 244 6.09 -10.49 10.37
CA GLU A 244 6.69 -9.26 10.88
C GLU A 244 5.89 -8.03 10.44
N ASN A 245 5.45 -7.99 9.18
CA ASN A 245 4.57 -6.94 8.64
C ASN A 245 3.21 -6.94 9.34
N ILE A 246 2.61 -8.11 9.59
CA ILE A 246 1.35 -8.22 10.34
C ILE A 246 1.53 -7.69 11.77
N ALA A 247 2.64 -7.98 12.43
CA ALA A 247 2.94 -7.46 13.76
C ALA A 247 3.10 -5.92 13.75
N GLY A 248 3.80 -5.36 12.75
CA GLY A 248 3.92 -3.91 12.56
C GLY A 248 2.56 -3.25 12.31
N MET A 249 1.74 -3.84 11.45
CA MET A 249 0.40 -3.35 11.15
C MET A 249 -0.54 -3.36 12.39
N LYS A 250 -0.51 -4.43 13.20
CA LYS A 250 -1.28 -4.49 14.46
C LYS A 250 -0.84 -3.41 15.43
N LEU A 251 0.47 -3.19 15.57
CA LEU A 251 1.01 -2.12 16.41
C LEU A 251 0.58 -0.74 15.92
N PHE A 252 0.60 -0.50 14.60
CA PHE A 252 0.11 0.75 14.02
C PHE A 252 -1.36 1.00 14.37
N PHE A 253 -2.23 0.02 14.20
CA PHE A 253 -3.64 0.16 14.57
C PHE A 253 -3.82 0.45 16.07
N GLN A 254 -3.07 -0.24 16.92
CA GLN A 254 -3.13 -0.05 18.37
C GLN A 254 -2.73 1.39 18.75
N LEU A 255 -1.60 1.87 18.25
CA LEU A 255 -1.11 3.21 18.56
C LEU A 255 -2.00 4.29 17.95
N ALA A 256 -2.44 4.12 16.69
CA ALA A 256 -3.33 5.08 16.04
C ALA A 256 -4.68 5.21 16.74
N ALA A 257 -5.23 4.11 17.26
CA ALA A 257 -6.45 4.14 18.07
C ALA A 257 -6.22 4.80 19.44
N ALA A 258 -5.09 4.51 20.10
CA ALA A 258 -4.76 5.10 21.40
C ALA A 258 -4.60 6.64 21.33
N HIS A 259 -4.13 7.16 20.19
CA HIS A 259 -4.01 8.58 19.91
C HIS A 259 -5.24 9.22 19.26
N GLY A 260 -6.31 8.44 19.03
CA GLY A 260 -7.52 8.95 18.38
C GLY A 260 -7.34 9.33 16.90
N VAL A 261 -6.25 8.88 16.28
CA VAL A 261 -5.94 9.13 14.85
C VAL A 261 -6.81 8.25 13.94
N LEU A 262 -7.06 7.02 14.36
CA LEU A 262 -7.95 6.08 13.68
C LEU A 262 -8.94 5.45 14.69
N PRO A 263 -10.10 4.97 14.22
CA PRO A 263 -10.93 4.09 15.04
C PRO A 263 -10.18 2.80 15.39
N PRO A 264 -10.56 2.11 16.47
CA PRO A 264 -10.06 0.77 16.76
C PRO A 264 -10.27 -0.16 15.54
N ALA A 265 -9.21 -0.87 15.14
CA ALA A 265 -9.32 -1.81 14.03
C ALA A 265 -10.15 -3.04 14.44
N PRO A 266 -11.01 -3.56 13.55
CA PRO A 266 -11.64 -4.86 13.77
C PRO A 266 -10.58 -5.96 13.72
N GLU A 267 -10.98 -7.19 14.13
CA GLU A 267 -10.14 -8.36 13.94
C GLU A 267 -9.70 -8.51 12.47
N LEU A 268 -8.41 -8.82 12.27
CA LEU A 268 -7.88 -9.05 10.92
C LEU A 268 -8.40 -10.38 10.40
N ARG A 269 -9.17 -10.33 9.33
CA ARG A 269 -9.73 -11.52 8.66
C ARG A 269 -9.01 -11.74 7.35
N PHE A 270 -8.29 -12.86 7.26
CA PHE A 270 -7.57 -13.23 6.04
C PHE A 270 -8.41 -14.16 5.15
N ALA A 271 -8.08 -14.20 3.86
CA ALA A 271 -8.53 -15.24 2.95
C ALA A 271 -8.07 -16.59 3.47
N PRO A 272 -8.88 -17.66 3.33
CA PRO A 272 -8.45 -19.00 3.69
C PRO A 272 -7.28 -19.44 2.80
N GLU A 273 -6.43 -20.32 3.32
CA GLU A 273 -5.44 -21.04 2.51
C GLU A 273 -6.13 -22.18 1.77
N LEU A 274 -5.62 -22.53 0.56
CA LEU A 274 -6.09 -23.73 -0.12
C LEU A 274 -5.67 -24.96 0.68
N GLU A 275 -6.66 -25.69 1.18
CA GLU A 275 -6.42 -27.03 1.68
C GLU A 275 -6.05 -27.93 0.49
N PHE A 276 -4.79 -28.32 0.35
CA PHE A 276 -4.42 -29.42 -0.53
C PHE A 276 -5.15 -30.66 -0.03
N ARG A 277 -6.21 -31.07 -0.71
CA ARG A 277 -6.80 -32.39 -0.51
C ARG A 277 -5.67 -33.39 -0.77
N ASN A 278 -5.09 -33.92 0.29
CA ASN A 278 -4.24 -35.07 0.22
C ASN A 278 -5.07 -36.19 -0.45
N SER A 279 -4.87 -36.37 -1.74
CA SER A 279 -5.35 -37.53 -2.46
C SER A 279 -4.70 -38.74 -1.77
N ALA A 280 -5.51 -39.48 -1.01
CA ALA A 280 -5.11 -40.71 -0.37
C ALA A 280 -4.38 -41.60 -1.40
N PRO A 281 -3.25 -42.22 -1.05
CA PRO A 281 -2.57 -43.12 -1.96
C PRO A 281 -3.53 -44.27 -2.29
N GLY A 282 -3.86 -44.41 -3.58
CA GLY A 282 -4.74 -45.44 -4.08
C GLY A 282 -4.27 -46.78 -3.60
N LYS A 283 -5.19 -47.56 -2.99
CA LYS A 283 -5.02 -48.96 -2.73
C LYS A 283 -4.65 -49.65 -4.05
N ARG A 284 -3.41 -50.17 -4.11
CA ARG A 284 -3.05 -51.17 -5.12
C ARG A 284 -3.83 -52.45 -4.75
N ILE A 285 -4.63 -52.90 -5.66
CA ILE A 285 -5.13 -54.29 -5.70
C ILE A 285 -4.13 -55.09 -6.50
#